data_710b11eee88ab4b1a271e1beda17beee
#
_entry.id   710b11eee88ab4b1a271e1beda17beee
#
_cell.length_a   1.000
_cell.length_b   1.000
_cell.length_c   1.000
_cell.angle_alpha   90.00
_cell.angle_beta   90.00
_cell.angle_gamma   90.00
#
_symmetry.space_group_name_H-M   'P 1'
#
loop_
_entity.id
_entity.type
_entity.pdbx_description
1 polymer ?
#
loop_
_entity_poly.entity_id
_entity_poly.type
_entity_poly.pdbx_seq_one_letter_code
_entity_poly.pdbx_strand_id
1 'polypeptide(L)'
;MEGRSIIILGNHHWDKHHHDICQQFAIAFSKTCNVLYVNPPLNRISSIRHSDNPAIKYQKKVNVGKSEDLVQVNDNLWILYPKMMEEPIQWLASSSIYNILNKQNARKLAYQIKLSCRKLRIEEFEIFSTEIQGKSIFIKDILKPTSLTYFTEHYQISKRRELRSQTDVVIQSDFVFTNSMTFMAQFEELNENVFYLPTGFNKNLVSLNEEQIFPADLKNTKYPIIGYFGNLDSENIDVSTLHHMVDERPHWNFVIVGKVSESFLRENSWHNKPNIWFLGEKSHHLINSYMQAFDVCILPLAINDFTDSTYPEILDAYLTLGKPVVVTHLKATKPFQEHVYLASSPQGFVVKTEHALAENNEKLIAERIAFSKSHTINHCAKLILESTLQKQNIQTKISDDYSIIS
;
A
#
# COMPACT_ATOMS: atom_id res chain seq x y z
N MET A 1 16.84 -9.48 -17.02
CA MET A 1 15.58 -9.70 -16.26
C MET A 1 14.64 -10.66 -16.99
N GLU A 2 14.81 -10.86 -18.27
CA GLU A 2 14.05 -11.84 -19.05
C GLU A 2 14.29 -13.26 -18.52
N GLY A 3 13.22 -14.00 -18.29
CA GLY A 3 13.27 -15.38 -17.78
C GLY A 3 13.05 -15.57 -16.28
N ARG A 4 13.04 -14.49 -15.45
CA ARG A 4 12.71 -14.62 -14.02
C ARG A 4 11.23 -14.96 -13.83
N SER A 5 10.96 -15.79 -12.83
CA SER A 5 9.59 -16.11 -12.44
C SER A 5 9.34 -15.73 -10.99
N ILE A 6 8.20 -15.12 -10.74
CA ILE A 6 7.79 -14.65 -9.41
C ILE A 6 6.45 -15.25 -9.05
N ILE A 7 6.37 -15.89 -7.90
CA ILE A 7 5.11 -16.38 -7.31
C ILE A 7 4.67 -15.38 -6.24
N ILE A 8 3.52 -14.78 -6.41
CA ILE A 8 2.95 -13.83 -5.46
C ILE A 8 1.90 -14.53 -4.63
N LEU A 9 2.10 -14.57 -3.31
CA LEU A 9 1.10 -15.05 -2.38
C LEU A 9 0.12 -13.93 -2.05
N GLY A 10 -1.02 -13.90 -2.73
CA GLY A 10 -2.02 -12.85 -2.56
C GLY A 10 -2.80 -12.96 -1.25
N ASN A 11 -3.08 -11.82 -0.61
CA ASN A 11 -3.92 -11.72 0.58
C ASN A 11 -5.41 -11.58 0.23
N HIS A 12 -5.70 -11.05 -0.96
CA HIS A 12 -7.04 -10.85 -1.48
C HIS A 12 -7.25 -11.60 -2.78
N HIS A 13 -8.52 -11.98 -3.05
CA HIS A 13 -8.86 -12.58 -4.33
C HIS A 13 -8.67 -11.57 -5.45
N TRP A 14 -8.13 -12.03 -6.58
CA TRP A 14 -7.94 -11.20 -7.76
C TRP A 14 -9.25 -10.54 -8.21
N ASP A 15 -9.22 -9.23 -8.36
CA ASP A 15 -10.33 -8.45 -8.89
C ASP A 15 -9.88 -7.57 -10.08
N LYS A 16 -10.86 -7.00 -10.79
CA LYS A 16 -10.59 -6.17 -11.97
C LYS A 16 -10.09 -4.76 -11.66
N HIS A 17 -10.26 -4.32 -10.42
CA HIS A 17 -9.92 -2.95 -10.02
C HIS A 17 -8.51 -2.84 -9.43
N HIS A 18 -7.89 -3.97 -9.10
CA HIS A 18 -6.50 -4.05 -8.62
C HIS A 18 -6.19 -3.12 -7.44
N HIS A 19 -7.09 -3.03 -6.47
CA HIS A 19 -6.90 -2.17 -5.29
C HIS A 19 -5.86 -2.71 -4.32
N ASP A 20 -5.65 -4.01 -4.32
CA ASP A 20 -4.69 -4.69 -3.45
C ASP A 20 -3.25 -4.50 -3.93
N ILE A 21 -2.33 -4.22 -3.00
CA ILE A 21 -0.92 -3.97 -3.30
C ILE A 21 -0.23 -5.17 -3.98
N CYS A 22 -0.58 -6.41 -3.60
CA CYS A 22 -0.06 -7.62 -4.26
C CYS A 22 -0.46 -7.68 -5.73
N GLN A 23 -1.69 -7.29 -6.07
CA GLN A 23 -2.18 -7.27 -7.44
C GLN A 23 -1.48 -6.19 -8.26
N GLN A 24 -1.25 -5.02 -7.67
CA GLN A 24 -0.50 -3.93 -8.31
C GLN A 24 0.95 -4.37 -8.60
N PHE A 25 1.62 -5.01 -7.65
CA PHE A 25 2.95 -5.60 -7.88
C PHE A 25 2.92 -6.72 -8.91
N ALA A 26 1.88 -7.57 -8.94
CA ALA A 26 1.75 -8.61 -9.96
C ALA A 26 1.73 -8.03 -11.39
N ILE A 27 0.96 -6.97 -11.59
CA ILE A 27 0.90 -6.25 -12.87
C ILE A 27 2.25 -5.58 -13.18
N ALA A 28 2.89 -4.96 -12.18
CA ALA A 28 4.17 -4.29 -12.39
C ALA A 28 5.28 -5.29 -12.75
N PHE A 29 5.40 -6.40 -12.02
CA PHE A 29 6.39 -7.45 -12.30
C PHE A 29 6.14 -8.14 -13.65
N SER A 30 4.87 -8.34 -14.06
CA SER A 30 4.55 -9.03 -15.31
C SER A 30 5.01 -8.29 -16.57
N LYS A 31 5.46 -7.04 -16.44
CA LYS A 31 6.06 -6.29 -17.56
C LYS A 31 7.43 -6.84 -17.97
N THR A 32 8.12 -7.52 -17.06
CA THR A 32 9.50 -8.00 -17.29
C THR A 32 9.77 -9.42 -16.80
N CYS A 33 8.85 -10.02 -16.03
CA CYS A 33 8.99 -11.33 -15.40
C CYS A 33 7.74 -12.17 -15.65
N ASN A 34 7.88 -13.50 -15.60
CA ASN A 34 6.73 -14.40 -15.52
C ASN A 34 6.15 -14.36 -14.10
N VAL A 35 4.86 -14.13 -13.98
CA VAL A 35 4.19 -13.97 -12.67
C VAL A 35 3.07 -14.98 -12.50
N LEU A 36 3.08 -15.68 -11.37
CA LEU A 36 1.97 -16.51 -10.92
C LEU A 36 1.38 -15.86 -9.65
N TYR A 37 0.24 -15.21 -9.79
CA TYR A 37 -0.53 -14.72 -8.63
C TYR A 37 -1.36 -15.85 -8.04
N VAL A 38 -1.15 -16.13 -6.78
CA VAL A 38 -1.84 -17.20 -6.05
C VAL A 38 -2.94 -16.59 -5.19
N ASN A 39 -4.19 -16.80 -5.58
CA ASN A 39 -5.32 -16.38 -4.75
C ASN A 39 -5.31 -17.08 -3.38
N PRO A 40 -5.79 -16.39 -2.32
CA PRO A 40 -6.03 -17.06 -1.05
C PRO A 40 -7.03 -18.20 -1.22
N PRO A 41 -6.78 -19.38 -0.63
CA PRO A 41 -7.75 -20.47 -0.66
C PRO A 41 -9.04 -20.08 0.05
N LEU A 42 -10.18 -20.66 -0.37
CA LEU A 42 -11.42 -20.49 0.36
C LEU A 42 -11.36 -21.22 1.70
N ASN A 43 -11.89 -20.59 2.73
CA ASN A 43 -12.28 -21.26 3.96
C ASN A 43 -13.80 -21.27 4.11
N ARG A 44 -14.33 -22.10 5.02
CA ARG A 44 -15.78 -22.26 5.21
C ARG A 44 -16.47 -20.95 5.57
N ILE A 45 -15.80 -20.08 6.35
CA ILE A 45 -16.36 -18.80 6.81
C ILE A 45 -16.42 -17.79 5.67
N SER A 46 -15.32 -17.61 4.93
CA SER A 46 -15.26 -16.68 3.81
C SER A 46 -16.21 -17.08 2.68
N SER A 47 -16.37 -18.36 2.45
CA SER A 47 -17.28 -18.88 1.42
C SER A 47 -18.75 -18.56 1.67
N ILE A 48 -19.16 -18.38 2.94
CA ILE A 48 -20.54 -18.02 3.32
C ILE A 48 -20.70 -16.50 3.37
N ARG A 49 -19.81 -15.80 4.10
CA ARG A 49 -19.95 -14.36 4.35
C ARG A 49 -19.85 -13.49 3.10
N HIS A 50 -19.04 -13.90 2.12
CA HIS A 50 -18.80 -13.14 0.88
C HIS A 50 -19.31 -13.89 -0.35
N SER A 51 -20.45 -14.57 -0.23
CA SER A 51 -21.02 -15.41 -1.28
C SER A 51 -21.29 -14.66 -2.59
N ASP A 52 -21.52 -13.36 -2.53
CA ASP A 52 -21.85 -12.52 -3.70
C ASP A 52 -20.65 -12.00 -4.47
N ASN A 53 -19.45 -12.06 -3.89
CA ASN A 53 -18.23 -11.65 -4.57
C ASN A 53 -17.97 -12.52 -5.81
N PRO A 54 -17.77 -11.93 -7.01
CA PRO A 54 -17.56 -12.67 -8.26
C PRO A 54 -16.33 -13.60 -8.20
N ALA A 55 -15.22 -13.17 -7.57
CA ALA A 55 -14.02 -13.97 -7.45
C ALA A 55 -14.25 -15.21 -6.57
N ILE A 56 -15.01 -15.06 -5.47
CA ILE A 56 -15.38 -16.17 -4.61
C ILE A 56 -16.34 -17.13 -5.34
N LYS A 57 -17.31 -16.61 -6.11
CA LYS A 57 -18.16 -17.43 -6.96
C LYS A 57 -17.35 -18.25 -7.97
N TYR A 58 -16.33 -17.64 -8.59
CA TYR A 58 -15.44 -18.33 -9.50
C TYR A 58 -14.64 -19.43 -8.78
N GLN A 59 -14.02 -19.10 -7.64
CA GLN A 59 -13.25 -20.04 -6.82
C GLN A 59 -14.10 -21.26 -6.39
N LYS A 60 -15.38 -21.07 -6.06
CA LYS A 60 -16.30 -22.19 -5.76
C LYS A 60 -16.48 -23.11 -6.96
N LYS A 61 -16.61 -22.57 -8.19
CA LYS A 61 -16.71 -23.37 -9.42
C LYS A 61 -15.43 -24.18 -9.66
N VAL A 62 -14.27 -23.55 -9.42
CA VAL A 62 -12.95 -24.24 -9.51
C VAL A 62 -12.88 -25.40 -8.53
N ASN A 63 -13.29 -25.21 -7.27
CA ASN A 63 -13.26 -26.25 -6.24
C ASN A 63 -14.11 -27.48 -6.57
N VAL A 64 -15.20 -27.31 -7.31
CA VAL A 64 -16.07 -28.41 -7.77
C VAL A 64 -15.74 -28.89 -9.19
N GLY A 65 -14.64 -28.42 -9.78
CA GLY A 65 -14.18 -28.84 -11.11
C GLY A 65 -14.98 -28.29 -12.30
N LYS A 66 -15.77 -27.21 -12.09
CA LYS A 66 -16.60 -26.57 -13.13
C LYS A 66 -15.91 -25.37 -13.81
N SER A 67 -14.72 -25.00 -13.40
CA SER A 67 -13.92 -23.94 -13.98
C SER A 67 -12.44 -24.26 -13.86
N GLU A 68 -11.63 -23.63 -14.71
CA GLU A 68 -10.18 -23.79 -14.70
C GLU A 68 -9.55 -23.21 -13.43
N ASP A 69 -8.51 -23.87 -12.94
CA ASP A 69 -7.76 -23.47 -11.75
C ASP A 69 -6.64 -22.46 -12.08
N LEU A 70 -6.26 -22.34 -13.34
CA LEU A 70 -5.22 -21.45 -13.82
C LEU A 70 -5.76 -20.57 -14.94
N VAL A 71 -5.74 -19.25 -14.76
CA VAL A 71 -6.28 -18.28 -15.70
C VAL A 71 -5.18 -17.33 -16.14
N GLN A 72 -4.98 -17.17 -17.43
CA GLN A 72 -4.05 -16.20 -18.01
C GLN A 72 -4.71 -14.82 -18.08
N VAL A 73 -3.99 -13.78 -17.63
CA VAL A 73 -4.41 -12.37 -17.68
C VAL A 73 -3.73 -11.63 -18.82
N ASN A 74 -2.43 -11.85 -18.98
CA ASN A 74 -1.62 -11.36 -20.10
C ASN A 74 -0.50 -12.36 -20.40
N ASP A 75 0.40 -12.03 -21.31
CA ASP A 75 1.45 -12.95 -21.78
C ASP A 75 2.33 -13.50 -20.65
N ASN A 76 2.53 -12.71 -19.58
CA ASN A 76 3.43 -13.02 -18.48
C ASN A 76 2.72 -13.16 -17.12
N LEU A 77 1.39 -13.07 -17.04
CA LEU A 77 0.65 -13.09 -15.77
C LEU A 77 -0.45 -14.15 -15.78
N TRP A 78 -0.33 -15.08 -14.85
CA TRP A 78 -1.32 -16.11 -14.56
C TRP A 78 -1.87 -15.97 -13.15
N ILE A 79 -3.12 -16.37 -12.96
CA ILE A 79 -3.80 -16.41 -11.67
C ILE A 79 -4.12 -17.86 -11.34
N LEU A 80 -3.62 -18.31 -10.20
CA LEU A 80 -3.99 -19.61 -9.63
C LEU A 80 -5.19 -19.43 -8.68
N TYR A 81 -6.24 -20.19 -8.94
CA TYR A 81 -7.37 -20.42 -8.03
C TYR A 81 -7.19 -21.78 -7.37
N PRO A 82 -6.63 -21.88 -6.14
CA PRO A 82 -6.26 -23.17 -5.55
C PRO A 82 -7.46 -24.08 -5.33
N LYS A 83 -7.41 -25.32 -5.87
CA LYS A 83 -8.43 -26.37 -5.68
C LYS A 83 -8.34 -26.98 -4.28
N MET A 84 -8.59 -26.17 -3.26
CA MET A 84 -8.57 -26.62 -1.87
C MET A 84 -9.46 -25.76 -0.99
N MET A 85 -9.81 -26.33 0.16
CA MET A 85 -10.39 -25.59 1.28
C MET A 85 -9.35 -25.49 2.38
N GLU A 86 -9.20 -24.28 2.91
CA GLU A 86 -8.33 -24.00 4.04
C GLU A 86 -9.08 -24.15 5.35
N GLU A 87 -8.44 -24.73 6.34
CA GLU A 87 -9.00 -24.77 7.70
C GLU A 87 -8.91 -23.35 8.31
N PRO A 88 -10.03 -22.81 8.83
CA PRO A 88 -10.03 -21.51 9.48
C PRO A 88 -9.31 -21.61 10.83
N ILE A 89 -8.17 -20.94 10.97
CA ILE A 89 -7.31 -21.04 12.15
C ILE A 89 -7.22 -19.74 12.97
N GLN A 90 -7.76 -18.62 12.48
CA GLN A 90 -7.63 -17.30 13.11
C GLN A 90 -8.24 -17.21 14.52
N TRP A 91 -9.22 -18.05 14.82
CA TRP A 91 -9.91 -18.11 16.12
C TRP A 91 -9.19 -18.96 17.16
N LEU A 92 -8.20 -19.79 16.77
CA LEU A 92 -7.50 -20.67 17.68
C LEU A 92 -6.67 -19.89 18.70
N ALA A 93 -6.83 -20.19 19.98
CA ALA A 93 -6.03 -19.57 21.05
C ALA A 93 -4.63 -20.20 21.18
N SER A 94 -4.52 -21.52 20.96
CA SER A 94 -3.25 -22.26 21.10
C SER A 94 -2.31 -22.03 19.93
N SER A 95 -1.14 -21.46 20.19
CA SER A 95 -0.10 -21.25 19.17
C SER A 95 0.42 -22.55 18.55
N SER A 96 0.51 -23.63 19.31
CA SER A 96 1.00 -24.93 18.81
C SER A 96 0.01 -25.56 17.82
N ILE A 97 -1.29 -25.56 18.14
CA ILE A 97 -2.34 -26.09 17.25
C ILE A 97 -2.43 -25.20 16.00
N TYR A 98 -2.35 -23.88 16.18
CA TYR A 98 -2.32 -22.92 15.08
C TYR A 98 -1.19 -23.26 14.09
N ASN A 99 0.04 -23.43 14.57
CA ASN A 99 1.21 -23.72 13.73
C ASN A 99 1.09 -25.05 13.00
N ILE A 100 0.53 -26.10 13.65
CA ILE A 100 0.31 -27.40 13.01
C ILE A 100 -0.69 -27.27 11.85
N LEU A 101 -1.81 -26.62 12.08
CA LEU A 101 -2.84 -26.44 11.05
C LEU A 101 -2.39 -25.47 9.94
N ASN A 102 -1.67 -24.40 10.31
CA ASN A 102 -1.09 -23.48 9.33
C ASN A 102 -0.09 -24.21 8.42
N LYS A 103 0.76 -25.06 8.97
CA LYS A 103 1.67 -25.90 8.19
C LYS A 103 0.95 -26.88 7.27
N GLN A 104 -0.17 -27.44 7.71
CA GLN A 104 -1.02 -28.30 6.85
C GLN A 104 -1.66 -27.53 5.71
N ASN A 105 -2.21 -26.33 5.99
CA ASN A 105 -2.75 -25.43 4.98
C ASN A 105 -1.66 -25.04 3.96
N ALA A 106 -0.47 -24.68 4.44
CA ALA A 106 0.68 -24.36 3.60
C ALA A 106 1.10 -25.53 2.70
N ARG A 107 1.11 -26.78 3.21
CA ARG A 107 1.43 -27.99 2.40
C ARG A 107 0.44 -28.19 1.26
N LYS A 108 -0.87 -28.05 1.55
CA LYS A 108 -1.90 -28.17 0.52
C LYS A 108 -1.73 -27.09 -0.56
N LEU A 109 -1.48 -25.84 -0.16
CA LEU A 109 -1.29 -24.73 -1.09
C LEU A 109 0.00 -24.89 -1.90
N ALA A 110 1.11 -25.25 -1.26
CA ALA A 110 2.39 -25.51 -1.94
C ALA A 110 2.27 -26.62 -3.01
N TYR A 111 1.46 -27.65 -2.75
CA TYR A 111 1.18 -28.69 -3.76
C TYR A 111 0.45 -28.11 -4.99
N GLN A 112 -0.54 -27.25 -4.79
CA GLN A 112 -1.26 -26.60 -5.91
C GLN A 112 -0.33 -25.68 -6.70
N ILE A 113 0.53 -24.90 -6.02
CA ILE A 113 1.54 -24.05 -6.65
C ILE A 113 2.48 -24.91 -7.49
N LYS A 114 3.01 -26.02 -6.94
CA LYS A 114 3.92 -26.94 -7.66
C LYS A 114 3.29 -27.53 -8.92
N LEU A 115 2.01 -27.87 -8.90
CA LEU A 115 1.29 -28.34 -10.09
C LEU A 115 1.18 -27.24 -11.15
N SER A 116 0.91 -26.00 -10.73
CA SER A 116 0.83 -24.86 -11.65
C SER A 116 2.19 -24.51 -12.25
N CYS A 117 3.26 -24.53 -11.47
CA CYS A 117 4.64 -24.35 -11.97
C CYS A 117 4.97 -25.37 -13.06
N ARG A 118 4.60 -26.65 -12.87
CA ARG A 118 4.80 -27.69 -13.91
C ARG A 118 4.03 -27.39 -15.19
N LYS A 119 2.76 -26.95 -15.09
CA LYS A 119 1.95 -26.56 -16.26
C LYS A 119 2.56 -25.39 -17.01
N LEU A 120 3.13 -24.41 -16.28
CA LEU A 120 3.74 -23.19 -16.83
C LEU A 120 5.23 -23.36 -17.17
N ARG A 121 5.83 -24.53 -16.92
CA ARG A 121 7.27 -24.81 -17.11
C ARG A 121 8.17 -23.85 -16.31
N ILE A 122 7.74 -23.48 -15.10
CA ILE A 122 8.51 -22.67 -14.16
C ILE A 122 9.34 -23.65 -13.31
N GLU A 123 10.66 -23.59 -13.44
CA GLU A 123 11.62 -24.43 -12.69
C GLU A 123 12.19 -23.68 -11.49
N GLU A 124 12.69 -22.48 -11.73
CA GLU A 124 13.21 -21.57 -10.71
C GLU A 124 12.29 -20.36 -10.54
N PHE A 125 12.08 -19.96 -9.29
CA PHE A 125 11.20 -18.83 -8.98
C PHE A 125 11.53 -18.21 -7.63
N GLU A 126 11.12 -16.96 -7.48
CA GLU A 126 11.11 -16.21 -6.25
C GLU A 126 9.69 -16.15 -5.68
N ILE A 127 9.57 -16.01 -4.36
CA ILE A 127 8.28 -15.75 -3.71
C ILE A 127 8.23 -14.29 -3.25
N PHE A 128 7.15 -13.61 -3.59
CA PHE A 128 6.78 -12.30 -3.04
C PHE A 128 5.52 -12.47 -2.19
N SER A 129 5.55 -11.96 -0.96
CA SER A 129 4.46 -12.11 0.00
C SER A 129 4.26 -10.85 0.84
N THR A 130 3.00 -10.53 1.14
CA THR A 130 2.62 -9.52 2.15
C THR A 130 1.94 -10.17 3.36
N GLU A 131 1.99 -11.49 3.45
CA GLU A 131 1.25 -12.31 4.40
C GLU A 131 1.98 -12.35 5.76
N ILE A 132 1.26 -12.00 6.84
CA ILE A 132 1.78 -11.91 8.21
C ILE A 132 1.58 -13.17 9.06
N GLN A 133 0.80 -14.13 8.59
CA GLN A 133 0.40 -15.30 9.40
C GLN A 133 1.47 -16.42 9.41
N GLY A 134 2.60 -16.20 8.73
CA GLY A 134 3.72 -17.15 8.68
C GLY A 134 3.51 -18.34 7.73
N LYS A 135 2.48 -18.34 6.92
CA LYS A 135 2.24 -19.38 5.91
C LYS A 135 3.33 -19.39 4.83
N SER A 136 3.79 -18.19 4.44
CA SER A 136 4.87 -18.00 3.47
C SER A 136 6.15 -18.70 3.84
N ILE A 137 6.49 -18.77 5.14
CA ILE A 137 7.66 -19.49 5.65
C ILE A 137 7.54 -20.99 5.38
N PHE A 138 6.40 -21.60 5.72
CA PHE A 138 6.19 -23.02 5.47
C PHE A 138 6.17 -23.35 3.98
N ILE A 139 5.67 -22.43 3.13
CA ILE A 139 5.70 -22.58 1.67
C ILE A 139 7.14 -22.49 1.15
N LYS A 140 7.96 -21.55 1.67
CA LYS A 140 9.41 -21.44 1.36
C LYS A 140 10.11 -22.77 1.66
N ASP A 141 9.88 -23.35 2.84
CA ASP A 141 10.50 -24.62 3.24
C ASP A 141 10.16 -25.79 2.31
N ILE A 142 8.93 -25.82 1.77
CA ILE A 142 8.45 -26.91 0.93
C ILE A 142 8.86 -26.74 -0.53
N LEU A 143 8.75 -25.52 -1.06
CA LEU A 143 8.96 -25.24 -2.48
C LEU A 143 10.41 -24.90 -2.81
N LYS A 144 11.21 -24.45 -1.81
CA LYS A 144 12.61 -24.07 -1.97
C LYS A 144 12.81 -23.03 -3.09
N PRO A 145 12.14 -21.85 -3.01
CA PRO A 145 12.36 -20.77 -3.96
C PRO A 145 13.79 -20.26 -3.89
N THR A 146 14.24 -19.54 -4.90
CA THR A 146 15.53 -18.85 -4.91
C THR A 146 15.61 -17.74 -3.88
N SER A 147 14.47 -17.09 -3.58
CA SER A 147 14.34 -16.13 -2.47
C SER A 147 12.88 -15.97 -2.02
N LEU A 148 12.71 -15.51 -0.77
CA LEU A 148 11.45 -15.02 -0.22
C LEU A 148 11.58 -13.52 0.05
N THR A 149 10.82 -12.72 -0.66
CA THR A 149 10.66 -11.28 -0.42
C THR A 149 9.38 -11.03 0.36
N TYR A 150 9.50 -10.37 1.49
CA TYR A 150 8.37 -9.90 2.29
C TYR A 150 8.21 -8.40 2.12
N PHE A 151 6.99 -7.96 1.79
CA PHE A 151 6.60 -6.55 1.78
C PHE A 151 5.51 -6.32 2.80
N THR A 152 5.63 -5.26 3.59
CA THR A 152 4.60 -4.87 4.57
C THR A 152 4.36 -3.38 4.57
N GLU A 153 3.07 -3.04 4.61
CA GLU A 153 2.59 -1.72 4.95
C GLU A 153 2.30 -1.66 6.45
N HIS A 154 2.29 -0.45 7.02
CA HIS A 154 1.83 -0.33 8.39
C HIS A 154 0.35 -0.66 8.45
N TYR A 155 -0.01 -1.56 9.36
CA TYR A 155 -1.37 -1.74 9.82
C TYR A 155 -1.37 -2.16 11.28
N GLN A 156 -2.46 -1.82 11.94
CA GLN A 156 -2.58 -2.04 13.37
C GLN A 156 -2.69 -3.55 13.67
N ILE A 157 -1.60 -4.12 14.17
CA ILE A 157 -1.58 -5.51 14.63
C ILE A 157 -2.11 -5.53 16.06
N SER A 158 -3.38 -5.88 16.22
CA SER A 158 -4.03 -5.95 17.53
C SER A 158 -3.77 -7.25 18.29
N LYS A 159 -3.36 -8.31 17.58
CA LYS A 159 -3.18 -9.63 18.18
C LYS A 159 -1.70 -9.98 18.38
N ARG A 160 -1.35 -10.30 19.62
CA ARG A 160 0.02 -10.71 20.01
C ARG A 160 0.61 -11.86 19.17
N ARG A 161 -0.26 -12.75 18.66
CA ARG A 161 0.15 -13.85 17.79
C ARG A 161 0.55 -13.36 16.39
N GLU A 162 -0.21 -12.45 15.82
CA GLU A 162 0.08 -11.87 14.50
C GLU A 162 1.43 -11.15 14.53
N LEU A 163 1.69 -10.41 15.60
CA LEU A 163 2.98 -9.75 15.82
C LEU A 163 4.16 -10.76 15.85
N ARG A 164 4.00 -11.88 16.58
CA ARG A 164 5.04 -12.95 16.60
C ARG A 164 5.22 -13.58 15.23
N SER A 165 4.13 -13.88 14.54
CA SER A 165 4.19 -14.47 13.19
C SER A 165 4.85 -13.51 12.20
N GLN A 166 4.60 -12.20 12.30
CA GLN A 166 5.27 -11.20 11.47
C GLN A 166 6.77 -11.15 11.77
N THR A 167 7.17 -11.17 13.06
CA THR A 167 8.58 -11.25 13.46
C THR A 167 9.26 -12.46 12.83
N ASP A 168 8.62 -13.64 12.88
CA ASP A 168 9.13 -14.86 12.26
C ASP A 168 9.27 -14.73 10.73
N VAL A 169 8.30 -14.07 10.07
CA VAL A 169 8.37 -13.80 8.62
C VAL A 169 9.52 -12.87 8.29
N VAL A 170 9.71 -11.80 9.05
CA VAL A 170 10.84 -10.86 8.87
C VAL A 170 12.17 -11.57 9.01
N ILE A 171 12.36 -12.35 10.07
CA ILE A 171 13.62 -13.08 10.33
C ILE A 171 13.93 -14.09 9.20
N GLN A 172 12.92 -14.78 8.67
CA GLN A 172 13.11 -15.85 7.70
C GLN A 172 13.02 -15.41 6.24
N SER A 173 12.70 -14.15 5.99
CA SER A 173 12.71 -13.57 4.63
C SER A 173 14.14 -13.25 4.19
N ASP A 174 14.42 -13.45 2.92
CA ASP A 174 15.71 -13.09 2.32
C ASP A 174 15.80 -11.57 2.07
N PHE A 175 14.65 -10.94 1.83
CA PHE A 175 14.49 -9.49 1.67
C PHE A 175 13.22 -9.03 2.35
N VAL A 176 13.28 -7.88 3.00
CA VAL A 176 12.14 -7.22 3.64
C VAL A 176 12.02 -5.80 3.11
N PHE A 177 10.85 -5.46 2.59
CA PHE A 177 10.52 -4.11 2.16
C PHE A 177 9.35 -3.56 2.96
N THR A 178 9.41 -2.29 3.32
CA THR A 178 8.32 -1.62 4.03
C THR A 178 8.22 -0.16 3.63
N ASN A 179 6.99 0.36 3.58
CA ASN A 179 6.74 1.79 3.40
C ASN A 179 6.66 2.56 4.74
N SER A 180 6.92 1.89 5.87
CA SER A 180 6.92 2.49 7.21
C SER A 180 8.34 2.66 7.74
N MET A 181 8.76 3.92 7.99
CA MET A 181 10.05 4.22 8.64
C MET A 181 10.16 3.62 10.03
N THR A 182 9.03 3.53 10.75
CA THR A 182 8.98 2.91 12.08
C THR A 182 9.22 1.40 11.99
N PHE A 183 8.62 0.72 11.03
CA PHE A 183 8.85 -0.72 10.82
C PHE A 183 10.24 -0.98 10.27
N MET A 184 10.76 -0.13 9.39
CA MET A 184 12.14 -0.27 8.92
C MET A 184 13.10 -0.32 10.10
N ALA A 185 13.06 0.65 11.01
CA ALA A 185 13.92 0.69 12.19
C ALA A 185 13.77 -0.53 13.10
N GLN A 186 12.55 -1.05 13.27
CA GLN A 186 12.32 -2.27 14.07
C GLN A 186 12.84 -3.54 13.38
N PHE A 187 12.70 -3.63 12.06
CA PHE A 187 13.06 -4.81 11.31
C PHE A 187 14.56 -4.91 11.02
N GLU A 188 15.28 -3.77 10.96
CA GLU A 188 16.74 -3.74 10.84
C GLU A 188 17.44 -4.44 12.01
N GLU A 189 16.79 -4.51 13.19
CA GLU A 189 17.28 -5.30 14.34
C GLU A 189 17.13 -6.82 14.14
N LEU A 190 16.28 -7.26 13.20
CA LEU A 190 15.90 -8.66 12.98
C LEU A 190 16.43 -9.25 11.68
N ASN A 191 16.69 -8.41 10.68
CA ASN A 191 17.08 -8.83 9.34
C ASN A 191 18.01 -7.78 8.70
N GLU A 192 19.11 -8.23 8.12
CA GLU A 192 20.15 -7.37 7.50
C GLU A 192 19.72 -6.78 6.14
N ASN A 193 18.61 -7.27 5.55
CA ASN A 193 18.15 -6.89 4.22
C ASN A 193 16.77 -6.21 4.29
N VAL A 194 16.69 -5.15 5.06
CA VAL A 194 15.49 -4.33 5.22
C VAL A 194 15.65 -3.06 4.40
N PHE A 195 14.62 -2.71 3.62
CA PHE A 195 14.62 -1.57 2.71
C PHE A 195 13.34 -0.75 2.88
N TYR A 196 13.51 0.57 2.93
CA TYR A 196 12.39 1.48 2.82
C TYR A 196 11.92 1.55 1.36
N LEU A 197 10.64 1.33 1.12
CA LEU A 197 10.05 1.32 -0.22
C LEU A 197 8.72 2.10 -0.21
N PRO A 198 8.72 3.38 -0.57
CA PRO A 198 7.52 4.18 -0.66
C PRO A 198 6.65 3.69 -1.83
N THR A 199 5.43 3.23 -1.55
CA THR A 199 4.56 2.62 -2.56
C THR A 199 3.67 3.60 -3.32
N GLY A 200 3.71 4.87 -2.94
CA GLY A 200 3.02 5.94 -3.63
C GLY A 200 1.50 5.81 -3.70
N PHE A 201 0.89 6.78 -4.35
CA PHE A 201 -0.54 6.78 -4.63
C PHE A 201 -0.85 6.06 -5.95
N ASN A 202 -2.04 5.45 -6.05
CA ASN A 202 -2.45 4.79 -7.28
C ASN A 202 -2.60 5.80 -8.43
N LYS A 203 -1.71 5.74 -9.42
CA LYS A 203 -1.67 6.67 -10.56
C LYS A 203 -2.93 6.67 -11.43
N ASN A 204 -3.74 5.64 -11.36
CA ASN A 204 -5.02 5.61 -12.08
C ASN A 204 -6.04 6.61 -11.49
N LEU A 205 -5.78 7.14 -10.30
CA LEU A 205 -6.65 8.10 -9.61
C LEU A 205 -6.19 9.54 -9.76
N VAL A 206 -4.89 9.79 -10.04
CA VAL A 206 -4.32 11.13 -10.17
C VAL A 206 -3.35 11.17 -11.35
N SER A 207 -3.58 12.07 -12.30
CA SER A 207 -2.75 12.23 -13.49
C SER A 207 -2.69 13.70 -13.92
N LEU A 208 -1.50 14.16 -14.34
CA LEU A 208 -1.33 15.49 -14.96
C LEU A 208 -1.92 15.59 -16.36
N ASN A 209 -2.17 14.46 -17.02
CA ASN A 209 -2.57 14.41 -18.44
C ASN A 209 -4.08 14.43 -18.64
N GLU A 210 -4.87 14.48 -17.58
CA GLU A 210 -6.33 14.61 -17.70
C GLU A 210 -6.76 16.04 -17.94
N GLU A 211 -7.79 16.25 -18.76
CA GLU A 211 -8.39 17.57 -18.94
C GLU A 211 -8.79 18.17 -17.60
N GLN A 212 -8.35 19.42 -17.36
CA GLN A 212 -8.66 20.15 -16.14
C GLN A 212 -10.11 20.61 -16.18
N ILE A 213 -11.01 19.82 -15.64
CA ILE A 213 -12.42 20.21 -15.44
C ILE A 213 -12.54 20.81 -14.03
N PHE A 214 -12.69 22.14 -13.95
CA PHE A 214 -12.89 22.79 -12.66
C PHE A 214 -14.22 22.32 -12.04
N PRO A 215 -14.22 21.83 -10.75
CA PRO A 215 -15.43 21.30 -10.12
C PRO A 215 -16.56 22.34 -10.06
N ALA A 216 -17.77 21.93 -10.47
CA ALA A 216 -18.90 22.83 -10.57
C ALA A 216 -19.32 23.44 -9.21
N ASP A 217 -19.17 22.68 -8.14
CA ASP A 217 -19.47 23.09 -6.76
C ASP A 217 -18.41 24.05 -6.16
N LEU A 218 -17.26 24.21 -6.80
CA LEU A 218 -16.23 25.18 -6.43
C LEU A 218 -16.25 26.47 -7.26
N LYS A 219 -17.09 26.58 -8.28
CA LYS A 219 -17.11 27.75 -9.20
C LYS A 219 -17.27 29.10 -8.50
N ASN A 220 -17.96 29.14 -7.37
CA ASN A 220 -18.21 30.37 -6.61
C ASN A 220 -17.29 30.51 -5.38
N THR A 221 -16.36 29.57 -5.17
CA THR A 221 -15.42 29.62 -4.07
C THR A 221 -14.30 30.60 -4.40
N LYS A 222 -14.08 31.56 -3.50
CA LYS A 222 -13.03 32.58 -3.67
C LYS A 222 -11.64 31.96 -3.37
N TYR A 223 -10.63 32.51 -4.00
CA TYR A 223 -9.24 32.17 -3.70
C TYR A 223 -8.77 32.87 -2.41
N PRO A 224 -7.84 32.29 -1.60
CA PRO A 224 -7.23 30.97 -1.81
C PRO A 224 -8.13 29.81 -1.36
N ILE A 225 -7.97 28.65 -2.01
CA ILE A 225 -8.62 27.41 -1.68
C ILE A 225 -7.60 26.50 -0.98
N ILE A 226 -7.81 26.24 0.31
CA ILE A 226 -7.00 25.33 1.12
C ILE A 226 -7.70 23.98 1.15
N GLY A 227 -7.13 22.98 0.49
CA GLY A 227 -7.78 21.70 0.26
C GLY A 227 -7.30 20.57 1.15
N TYR A 228 -8.25 19.76 1.62
CA TYR A 228 -7.99 18.46 2.23
C TYR A 228 -8.76 17.39 1.46
N PHE A 229 -8.09 16.28 1.12
CA PHE A 229 -8.72 15.10 0.54
C PHE A 229 -8.47 13.88 1.40
N GLY A 230 -9.55 13.24 1.87
CA GLY A 230 -9.52 12.05 2.72
C GLY A 230 -10.71 11.99 3.66
N ASN A 231 -10.86 10.86 4.34
CA ASN A 231 -11.87 10.74 5.39
C ASN A 231 -11.47 11.61 6.58
N LEU A 232 -12.43 12.35 7.11
CA LEU A 232 -12.21 13.21 8.26
C LEU A 232 -12.72 12.50 9.52
N ASP A 233 -11.80 12.07 10.36
CA ASP A 233 -12.06 11.48 11.67
C ASP A 233 -11.07 12.00 12.71
N SER A 234 -11.49 12.03 13.99
CA SER A 234 -10.69 12.59 15.09
C SER A 234 -9.54 11.70 15.54
N GLU A 235 -9.45 10.45 15.07
CA GLU A 235 -8.35 9.56 15.41
C GLU A 235 -7.12 9.86 14.53
N ASN A 236 -7.36 10.25 13.27
CA ASN A 236 -6.31 10.47 12.28
C ASN A 236 -6.01 11.94 12.02
N ILE A 237 -6.96 12.85 12.30
CA ILE A 237 -6.85 14.28 12.00
C ILE A 237 -6.79 15.11 13.29
N ASP A 238 -5.86 16.04 13.37
CA ASP A 238 -5.81 17.06 14.41
C ASP A 238 -6.86 18.14 14.14
N VAL A 239 -8.03 17.89 14.72
CA VAL A 239 -9.20 18.79 14.62
C VAL A 239 -8.90 20.16 15.19
N SER A 240 -8.06 20.25 16.25
CA SER A 240 -7.71 21.52 16.88
C SER A 240 -6.89 22.40 15.95
N THR A 241 -5.96 21.81 15.22
CA THR A 241 -5.19 22.52 14.17
C THR A 241 -6.10 23.04 13.06
N LEU A 242 -7.04 22.22 12.59
CA LEU A 242 -7.97 22.65 11.55
C LEU A 242 -8.87 23.80 12.02
N HIS A 243 -9.40 23.75 13.26
CA HIS A 243 -10.15 24.85 13.86
C HIS A 243 -9.34 26.12 13.95
N HIS A 244 -8.12 26.03 14.45
CA HIS A 244 -7.23 27.17 14.58
C HIS A 244 -6.99 27.88 13.24
N MET A 245 -6.71 27.10 12.17
CA MET A 245 -6.50 27.66 10.83
C MET A 245 -7.75 28.36 10.30
N VAL A 246 -8.93 27.74 10.46
CA VAL A 246 -10.22 28.28 10.00
C VAL A 246 -10.56 29.59 10.72
N ASP A 247 -10.28 29.69 12.00
CA ASP A 247 -10.56 30.86 12.82
C ASP A 247 -9.57 31.99 12.58
N GLU A 248 -8.27 31.68 12.49
CA GLU A 248 -7.20 32.66 12.27
C GLU A 248 -7.23 33.28 10.89
N ARG A 249 -7.76 32.60 9.88
CA ARG A 249 -7.74 33.04 8.49
C ARG A 249 -9.15 32.99 7.86
N PRO A 250 -10.08 33.88 8.29
CA PRO A 250 -11.46 33.87 7.83
C PRO A 250 -11.62 34.19 6.32
N HIS A 251 -10.57 34.69 5.68
CA HIS A 251 -10.56 34.98 4.25
C HIS A 251 -10.04 33.80 3.40
N TRP A 252 -9.50 32.75 4.02
CA TRP A 252 -9.17 31.50 3.33
C TRP A 252 -10.41 30.62 3.21
N ASN A 253 -10.46 29.83 2.16
CA ASN A 253 -11.57 28.93 1.88
C ASN A 253 -11.09 27.49 2.05
N PHE A 254 -11.56 26.83 3.10
CA PHE A 254 -11.20 25.45 3.40
C PHE A 254 -12.17 24.50 2.70
N VAL A 255 -11.65 23.60 1.89
CA VAL A 255 -12.45 22.63 1.14
C VAL A 255 -12.04 21.22 1.54
N ILE A 256 -12.99 20.48 2.12
CA ILE A 256 -12.83 19.13 2.61
C ILE A 256 -13.56 18.17 1.67
N VAL A 257 -12.83 17.29 1.01
CA VAL A 257 -13.36 16.27 0.10
C VAL A 257 -13.11 14.89 0.69
N GLY A 258 -14.16 14.16 1.02
CA GLY A 258 -14.10 12.84 1.60
C GLY A 258 -15.25 12.59 2.57
N LYS A 259 -15.26 11.40 3.17
CA LYS A 259 -16.32 11.02 4.10
C LYS A 259 -16.17 11.74 5.42
N VAL A 260 -17.25 12.35 5.87
CA VAL A 260 -17.38 13.01 7.18
C VAL A 260 -18.71 12.60 7.80
N SER A 261 -18.70 12.18 9.07
CA SER A 261 -19.94 11.83 9.75
C SER A 261 -20.67 13.07 10.29
N GLU A 262 -22.00 13.02 10.30
CA GLU A 262 -22.83 14.07 10.90
C GLU A 262 -22.54 14.28 12.40
N SER A 263 -22.18 13.20 13.13
CA SER A 263 -21.77 13.30 14.53
C SER A 263 -20.47 14.13 14.66
N PHE A 264 -19.47 13.88 13.82
CA PHE A 264 -18.22 14.63 13.80
C PHE A 264 -18.46 16.13 13.53
N LEU A 265 -19.33 16.47 12.57
CA LEU A 265 -19.65 17.86 12.25
C LEU A 265 -20.31 18.59 13.42
N ARG A 266 -21.23 17.92 14.15
CA ARG A 266 -21.92 18.49 15.31
C ARG A 266 -21.01 18.61 16.52
N GLU A 267 -20.28 17.57 16.88
CA GLU A 267 -19.37 17.51 18.04
C GLU A 267 -18.29 18.59 17.95
N ASN A 268 -17.84 18.92 16.74
CA ASN A 268 -16.83 19.93 16.51
C ASN A 268 -17.39 21.29 16.06
N SER A 269 -18.71 21.51 16.11
CA SER A 269 -19.35 22.81 15.82
C SER A 269 -19.03 23.41 14.43
N TRP A 270 -18.74 22.57 13.44
CA TRP A 270 -18.36 23.01 12.09
C TRP A 270 -19.46 23.77 11.35
N HIS A 271 -20.74 23.53 11.68
CA HIS A 271 -21.88 24.21 11.05
C HIS A 271 -21.88 25.72 11.22
N ASN A 272 -21.11 26.22 12.18
CA ASN A 272 -21.04 27.68 12.50
C ASN A 272 -19.87 28.38 11.81
N LYS A 273 -19.08 27.70 10.98
CA LYS A 273 -17.91 28.26 10.32
C LYS A 273 -18.24 28.59 8.85
N PRO A 274 -18.16 29.88 8.44
CA PRO A 274 -18.59 30.32 7.11
C PRO A 274 -17.57 30.05 6.00
N ASN A 275 -16.34 29.68 6.34
CA ASN A 275 -15.23 29.56 5.40
C ASN A 275 -14.68 28.12 5.27
N ILE A 276 -15.47 27.12 5.68
CA ILE A 276 -15.15 25.71 5.46
C ILE A 276 -16.33 24.97 4.82
N TRP A 277 -16.04 24.17 3.81
CA TRP A 277 -17.02 23.40 3.04
C TRP A 277 -16.69 21.92 3.08
N PHE A 278 -17.65 21.09 3.44
CA PHE A 278 -17.57 19.65 3.44
C PHE A 278 -18.35 19.13 2.22
N LEU A 279 -17.62 18.70 1.18
CA LEU A 279 -18.20 18.32 -0.10
C LEU A 279 -18.57 16.83 -0.18
N GLY A 280 -18.30 16.06 0.89
CA GLY A 280 -18.55 14.63 0.93
C GLY A 280 -17.65 13.81 -0.01
N GLU A 281 -17.98 12.53 -0.14
CA GLU A 281 -17.25 11.62 -1.04
C GLU A 281 -17.49 12.02 -2.50
N LYS A 282 -16.44 11.92 -3.30
CA LYS A 282 -16.48 12.14 -4.74
C LYS A 282 -16.08 10.87 -5.48
N SER A 283 -16.65 10.68 -6.65
CA SER A 283 -16.27 9.56 -7.51
C SER A 283 -14.80 9.68 -7.96
N HIS A 284 -14.15 8.54 -8.13
CA HIS A 284 -12.70 8.45 -8.40
C HIS A 284 -12.25 9.32 -9.59
N HIS A 285 -13.04 9.44 -10.65
CA HIS A 285 -12.71 10.26 -11.81
C HIS A 285 -12.76 11.79 -11.55
N LEU A 286 -13.34 12.23 -10.43
CA LEU A 286 -13.38 13.65 -10.05
C LEU A 286 -12.26 14.04 -9.07
N ILE A 287 -11.60 13.07 -8.43
CA ILE A 287 -10.57 13.31 -7.40
C ILE A 287 -9.49 14.26 -7.94
N ASN A 288 -9.00 13.97 -9.13
CA ASN A 288 -7.98 14.76 -9.80
C ASN A 288 -8.37 16.23 -9.95
N SER A 289 -9.61 16.48 -10.40
CA SER A 289 -10.14 17.83 -10.60
C SER A 289 -10.24 18.65 -9.32
N TYR A 290 -10.67 18.03 -8.21
CA TYR A 290 -10.69 18.69 -6.90
C TYR A 290 -9.29 19.02 -6.39
N MET A 291 -8.36 18.07 -6.43
CA MET A 291 -6.99 18.32 -5.99
C MET A 291 -6.30 19.38 -6.83
N GLN A 292 -6.57 19.43 -8.14
CA GLN A 292 -6.05 20.47 -9.03
C GLN A 292 -6.61 21.86 -8.69
N ALA A 293 -7.85 21.95 -8.19
CA ALA A 293 -8.47 23.20 -7.81
C ALA A 293 -7.92 23.82 -6.51
N PHE A 294 -7.18 23.05 -5.69
CA PHE A 294 -6.59 23.56 -4.46
C PHE A 294 -5.35 24.42 -4.73
N ASP A 295 -5.24 25.56 -4.07
CA ASP A 295 -4.01 26.38 -4.10
C ASP A 295 -2.94 25.79 -3.19
N VAL A 296 -3.32 25.36 -1.99
CA VAL A 296 -2.47 24.64 -1.04
C VAL A 296 -3.23 23.42 -0.52
N CYS A 297 -2.56 22.28 -0.45
CA CYS A 297 -3.08 21.09 0.20
C CYS A 297 -2.63 21.04 1.66
N ILE A 298 -3.51 20.60 2.56
CA ILE A 298 -3.17 20.41 3.99
C ILE A 298 -3.41 18.97 4.41
N LEU A 299 -2.57 18.51 5.34
CA LEU A 299 -2.71 17.19 5.97
C LEU A 299 -2.38 17.31 7.47
N PRO A 300 -3.30 17.88 8.27
CA PRO A 300 -3.13 18.05 9.70
C PRO A 300 -3.38 16.71 10.42
N LEU A 301 -2.40 15.81 10.39
CA LEU A 301 -2.49 14.51 11.03
C LEU A 301 -2.41 14.65 12.56
N ALA A 302 -3.23 13.89 13.27
CA ALA A 302 -3.10 13.69 14.71
C ALA A 302 -1.78 12.99 15.04
N ILE A 303 -1.15 13.32 16.15
CA ILE A 303 0.11 12.68 16.57
C ILE A 303 -0.23 11.46 17.43
N ASN A 304 -0.11 10.27 16.86
CA ASN A 304 -0.28 8.99 17.53
C ASN A 304 0.56 7.90 16.84
N ASP A 305 0.65 6.72 17.45
CA ASP A 305 1.47 5.62 16.92
C ASP A 305 1.05 5.19 15.49
N PHE A 306 -0.24 5.26 15.19
CA PHE A 306 -0.76 4.89 13.88
C PHE A 306 -0.30 5.89 12.81
N THR A 307 -0.56 7.19 13.01
CA THR A 307 -0.20 8.22 12.02
C THR A 307 1.31 8.42 11.91
N ASP A 308 2.07 8.22 13.01
CA ASP A 308 3.53 8.33 13.02
C ASP A 308 4.22 7.16 12.28
N SER A 309 3.50 6.06 12.08
CA SER A 309 4.05 4.87 11.41
C SER A 309 3.40 4.55 10.06
N THR A 310 2.25 5.13 9.74
CA THR A 310 1.52 4.86 8.48
C THR A 310 2.00 5.76 7.34
N TYR A 311 2.35 5.15 6.22
CA TYR A 311 2.73 5.88 5.00
C TYR A 311 1.55 6.74 4.49
N PRO A 312 1.74 8.07 4.35
CA PRO A 312 0.65 8.96 3.96
C PRO A 312 0.52 9.06 2.44
N GLU A 313 -0.05 8.04 1.79
CA GLU A 313 -0.18 7.94 0.31
C GLU A 313 -0.75 9.19 -0.35
N ILE A 314 -1.61 9.93 0.35
CA ILE A 314 -2.23 11.15 -0.18
C ILE A 314 -1.19 12.24 -0.48
N LEU A 315 -0.04 12.25 0.21
CA LEU A 315 1.05 13.20 -0.11
C LEU A 315 1.56 12.97 -1.53
N ASP A 316 1.75 11.71 -1.95
CA ASP A 316 2.18 11.41 -3.32
C ASP A 316 1.16 11.88 -4.36
N ALA A 317 -0.14 11.79 -4.04
CA ALA A 317 -1.18 12.31 -4.92
C ALA A 317 -1.05 13.84 -5.12
N TYR A 318 -0.87 14.59 -4.04
CA TYR A 318 -0.66 16.03 -4.09
C TYR A 318 0.63 16.39 -4.83
N LEU A 319 1.73 15.70 -4.53
CA LEU A 319 3.03 15.92 -5.18
C LEU A 319 3.02 15.52 -6.65
N THR A 320 2.22 14.52 -7.06
CA THR A 320 2.03 14.17 -8.48
C THR A 320 1.47 15.36 -9.27
N LEU A 321 0.65 16.19 -8.64
CA LEU A 321 0.07 17.41 -9.24
C LEU A 321 0.96 18.65 -9.01
N GLY A 322 2.13 18.49 -8.41
CA GLY A 322 3.05 19.57 -8.10
C GLY A 322 2.58 20.54 -7.00
N LYS A 323 1.49 20.17 -6.26
CA LYS A 323 0.87 21.04 -5.27
C LYS A 323 1.78 21.32 -4.08
N PRO A 324 1.82 22.57 -3.55
CA PRO A 324 2.40 22.82 -2.25
C PRO A 324 1.54 22.18 -1.15
N VAL A 325 2.19 21.50 -0.21
CA VAL A 325 1.53 20.73 0.85
C VAL A 325 2.06 21.13 2.21
N VAL A 326 1.15 21.39 3.16
CA VAL A 326 1.50 21.57 4.57
C VAL A 326 1.01 20.35 5.36
N VAL A 327 1.92 19.70 6.07
CA VAL A 327 1.63 18.44 6.76
C VAL A 327 2.24 18.40 8.16
N THR A 328 1.62 17.65 9.07
CA THR A 328 2.15 17.41 10.43
C THR A 328 3.53 16.76 10.36
N HIS A 329 4.46 17.28 11.17
CA HIS A 329 5.80 16.71 11.30
C HIS A 329 5.74 15.39 12.10
N LEU A 330 5.87 14.27 11.40
CA LEU A 330 5.86 12.90 11.92
C LEU A 330 7.04 12.12 11.34
N LYS A 331 7.37 10.95 11.90
CA LYS A 331 8.35 10.04 11.28
C LYS A 331 7.90 9.61 9.88
N ALA A 332 6.59 9.32 9.71
CA ALA A 332 6.01 8.95 8.42
C ALA A 332 6.11 10.06 7.36
N THR A 333 6.13 11.34 7.75
CA THR A 333 6.22 12.48 6.84
C THR A 333 7.64 12.98 6.61
N LYS A 334 8.61 12.52 7.41
CA LYS A 334 10.03 12.90 7.29
C LYS A 334 10.64 12.61 5.91
N PRO A 335 10.35 11.50 5.23
CA PRO A 335 10.88 11.26 3.87
C PRO A 335 10.47 12.30 2.83
N PHE A 336 9.42 13.07 3.09
CA PHE A 336 8.89 14.11 2.18
C PHE A 336 9.42 15.51 2.48
N GLN A 337 10.25 15.71 3.50
CA GLN A 337 10.64 17.01 4.07
C GLN A 337 11.18 18.03 3.07
N GLU A 338 11.86 17.58 2.00
CA GLU A 338 12.41 18.46 0.95
C GLU A 338 11.34 18.95 -0.05
N HIS A 339 10.14 18.37 -0.02
CA HIS A 339 9.07 18.59 -1.00
C HIS A 339 7.77 19.13 -0.39
N VAL A 340 7.68 19.16 0.96
CA VAL A 340 6.51 19.62 1.70
C VAL A 340 6.89 20.60 2.79
N TYR A 341 5.92 21.31 3.34
CA TYR A 341 6.09 22.19 4.49
C TYR A 341 5.70 21.43 5.76
N LEU A 342 6.68 21.05 6.58
CA LEU A 342 6.42 20.38 7.87
C LEU A 342 6.02 21.38 8.94
N ALA A 343 4.90 21.13 9.64
CA ALA A 343 4.39 21.94 10.75
C ALA A 343 4.23 21.08 12.00
N SER A 344 4.60 21.65 13.18
CA SER A 344 4.55 20.95 14.48
C SER A 344 3.56 21.59 15.46
N SER A 345 2.77 22.57 15.02
CA SER A 345 1.78 23.25 15.84
C SER A 345 0.68 23.90 14.99
N PRO A 346 -0.50 24.20 15.55
CA PRO A 346 -1.57 24.90 14.84
C PRO A 346 -1.10 26.22 14.20
N GLN A 347 -0.37 27.04 14.95
CA GLN A 347 0.21 28.29 14.44
C GLN A 347 1.25 28.03 13.34
N GLY A 348 2.04 26.95 13.46
CA GLY A 348 2.97 26.51 12.43
C GLY A 348 2.26 26.17 11.12
N PHE A 349 1.08 25.54 11.17
CA PHE A 349 0.27 25.27 9.98
C PHE A 349 -0.17 26.57 9.30
N VAL A 350 -0.63 27.58 10.03
CA VAL A 350 -1.00 28.89 9.46
C VAL A 350 0.20 29.53 8.74
N VAL A 351 1.33 29.66 9.41
CA VAL A 351 2.55 30.28 8.85
C VAL A 351 3.06 29.52 7.62
N LYS A 352 3.08 28.18 7.70
CA LYS A 352 3.56 27.37 6.56
C LYS A 352 2.59 27.42 5.37
N THR A 353 1.28 27.53 5.62
CA THR A 353 0.29 27.73 4.56
C THR A 353 0.45 29.11 3.88
N GLU A 354 0.76 30.16 4.64
CA GLU A 354 1.10 31.47 4.05
C GLU A 354 2.33 31.39 3.15
N HIS A 355 3.38 30.68 3.60
CA HIS A 355 4.57 30.47 2.76
C HIS A 355 4.23 29.65 1.49
N ALA A 356 3.39 28.63 1.63
CA ALA A 356 2.96 27.79 0.52
C ALA A 356 2.11 28.56 -0.50
N LEU A 357 1.25 29.48 -0.04
CA LEU A 357 0.45 30.37 -0.89
C LEU A 357 1.32 31.42 -1.63
N ALA A 358 2.40 31.87 -1.01
CA ALA A 358 3.33 32.82 -1.61
C ALA A 358 4.33 32.14 -2.58
N GLU A 359 4.31 30.81 -2.65
CA GLU A 359 5.23 30.05 -3.51
C GLU A 359 4.90 30.32 -4.99
N ASN A 360 5.89 30.81 -5.71
CA ASN A 360 5.85 30.94 -7.16
C ASN A 360 7.16 30.40 -7.75
N ASN A 361 7.31 29.06 -7.73
CA ASN A 361 8.56 28.41 -8.08
C ASN A 361 8.33 27.15 -8.92
N GLU A 362 8.44 27.30 -10.24
CA GLU A 362 8.28 26.20 -11.20
C GLU A 362 9.27 25.05 -10.96
N LYS A 363 10.45 25.33 -10.40
CA LYS A 363 11.45 24.32 -10.08
C LYS A 363 10.94 23.40 -8.95
N LEU A 364 10.36 23.96 -7.89
CA LEU A 364 9.77 23.16 -6.80
C LEU A 364 8.59 22.30 -7.29
N ILE A 365 7.75 22.82 -8.19
CA ILE A 365 6.68 22.07 -8.83
C ILE A 365 7.26 20.85 -9.57
N ALA A 366 8.29 21.07 -10.40
CA ALA A 366 8.93 19.99 -11.16
C ALA A 366 9.61 18.96 -10.24
N GLU A 367 10.26 19.40 -9.16
CA GLU A 367 10.89 18.53 -8.15
C GLU A 367 9.86 17.66 -7.43
N ARG A 368 8.70 18.19 -7.02
CA ARG A 368 7.59 17.41 -6.43
C ARG A 368 7.09 16.34 -7.38
N ILE A 369 6.84 16.69 -8.63
CA ILE A 369 6.38 15.76 -9.67
C ILE A 369 7.43 14.66 -9.92
N ALA A 370 8.71 15.01 -9.96
CA ALA A 370 9.79 14.04 -10.13
C ALA A 370 9.90 13.10 -8.94
N PHE A 371 9.79 13.64 -7.72
CA PHE A 371 9.81 12.87 -6.48
C PHE A 371 8.66 11.84 -6.43
N SER A 372 7.43 12.25 -6.71
CA SER A 372 6.28 11.34 -6.70
C SER A 372 6.40 10.22 -7.76
N LYS A 373 7.10 10.46 -8.87
CA LYS A 373 7.35 9.44 -9.91
C LYS A 373 8.24 8.30 -9.39
N SER A 374 9.15 8.58 -8.45
CA SER A 374 9.99 7.55 -7.83
C SER A 374 9.24 6.63 -6.86
N HIS A 375 8.03 7.01 -6.44
CA HIS A 375 7.18 6.24 -5.53
C HIS A 375 6.16 5.35 -6.24
N THR A 376 6.20 5.26 -7.55
CA THR A 376 5.22 4.45 -8.29
C THR A 376 5.47 2.96 -8.11
N ILE A 377 4.40 2.16 -8.08
CA ILE A 377 4.50 0.70 -8.00
C ILE A 377 5.43 0.12 -9.07
N ASN A 378 5.43 0.67 -10.29
CA ASN A 378 6.36 0.23 -11.34
C ASN A 378 7.82 0.50 -10.96
N HIS A 379 8.11 1.66 -10.37
CA HIS A 379 9.46 1.97 -9.90
C HIS A 379 9.84 1.10 -8.70
N CYS A 380 8.92 0.92 -7.74
CA CYS A 380 9.11 0.02 -6.61
C CYS A 380 9.37 -1.43 -7.03
N ALA A 381 8.60 -1.94 -7.98
CA ALA A 381 8.81 -3.28 -8.54
C ALA A 381 10.21 -3.43 -9.16
N LYS A 382 10.68 -2.40 -9.89
CA LYS A 382 12.03 -2.37 -10.45
C LYS A 382 13.10 -2.40 -9.34
N LEU A 383 12.96 -1.59 -8.30
CA LEU A 383 13.89 -1.57 -7.16
C LEU A 383 13.95 -2.92 -6.45
N ILE A 384 12.80 -3.58 -6.22
CA ILE A 384 12.76 -4.93 -5.65
C ILE A 384 13.56 -5.90 -6.53
N LEU A 385 13.31 -5.90 -7.85
CA LEU A 385 14.00 -6.78 -8.78
C LEU A 385 15.51 -6.54 -8.83
N GLU A 386 15.95 -5.30 -8.76
CA GLU A 386 17.37 -4.92 -8.75
C GLU A 386 18.05 -5.34 -7.44
N SER A 387 17.41 -5.10 -6.29
CA SER A 387 17.96 -5.47 -4.97
C SER A 387 18.12 -6.98 -4.81
N THR A 388 17.13 -7.74 -5.28
CA THR A 388 17.18 -9.21 -5.22
C THR A 388 18.25 -9.80 -6.14
N LEU A 389 18.48 -9.21 -7.34
CA LEU A 389 19.55 -9.63 -8.26
C LEU A 389 20.95 -9.36 -7.74
N GLN A 390 21.20 -8.19 -7.15
CA GLN A 390 22.54 -7.83 -6.66
C GLN A 390 23.03 -8.83 -5.61
N LYS A 391 22.17 -9.24 -4.68
CA LYS A 391 22.55 -10.20 -3.63
C LYS A 391 22.71 -11.61 -4.17
N GLN A 392 21.88 -12.06 -5.10
CA GLN A 392 22.07 -13.36 -5.76
C GLN A 392 23.43 -13.44 -6.46
N ASN A 393 23.83 -12.38 -7.16
CA ASN A 393 25.15 -12.31 -7.80
C ASN A 393 26.32 -12.33 -6.80
N ILE A 394 26.17 -11.72 -5.62
CA ILE A 394 27.18 -11.76 -4.55
C ILE A 394 27.25 -13.16 -3.95
N GLN A 395 26.13 -13.81 -3.67
CA GLN A 395 26.10 -15.18 -3.14
C GLN A 395 26.67 -16.20 -4.12
N THR A 396 26.38 -16.06 -5.42
CA THR A 396 26.96 -16.93 -6.46
C THR A 396 28.46 -16.75 -6.55
N LYS A 397 28.99 -15.52 -6.54
CA LYS A 397 30.44 -15.28 -6.52
C LYS A 397 31.13 -15.90 -5.30
N ILE A 398 30.52 -15.77 -4.12
CA ILE A 398 31.09 -16.37 -2.88
C ILE A 398 31.10 -17.89 -2.99
N SER A 399 30.03 -18.54 -3.51
CA SER A 399 29.99 -19.99 -3.68
C SER A 399 31.02 -20.49 -4.71
N ASP A 400 31.22 -19.74 -5.80
CA ASP A 400 32.24 -20.09 -6.81
C ASP A 400 33.67 -19.94 -6.27
N ASP A 401 33.95 -18.91 -5.49
CA ASP A 401 35.26 -18.71 -4.85
C ASP A 401 35.56 -19.80 -3.83
N TYR A 402 34.58 -20.33 -3.10
CA TYR A 402 34.77 -21.47 -2.17
C TYR A 402 34.84 -22.82 -2.88
N SER A 403 34.26 -22.98 -4.07
CA SER A 403 34.36 -24.21 -4.85
C SER A 403 35.74 -24.42 -5.53
N ILE A 404 36.55 -23.36 -5.62
CA ILE A 404 37.91 -23.40 -6.18
C ILE A 404 38.97 -23.79 -5.11
N ILE A 405 38.58 -23.76 -3.82
CA ILE A 405 39.46 -24.02 -2.68
C ILE A 405 39.23 -25.43 -2.09
N SER A 406 38.24 -26.18 -2.58
CA SER A 406 37.97 -27.58 -2.23
C SER A 406 38.40 -28.53 -3.36
#